data_63115b9e88d8911dddd855fe15a465b0
#
_entry.id   63115b9e88d8911dddd855fe15a465b0
#
_cell.length_a   1.000
_cell.length_b   1.000
_cell.length_c   1.000
_cell.angle_alpha   90.00
_cell.angle_beta   90.00
_cell.angle_gamma   90.00
#
_symmetry.space_group_name_H-M   'P 1'
#
loop_
_entity.id
_entity.type
_entity.pdbx_description
1 polymer ?
#
loop_
_entity_poly.entity_id
_entity_poly.type
_entity_poly.pdbx_seq_one_letter_code
_entity_poly.pdbx_strand_id
1 'polypeptide(L)'
;MRGLIIAGIGTDVGKTVVSAVVCEALNADYWKPLASGLDAAKGDDESVAALIKNGKDRVHPSTYRFKRALSPHIAAALEGETICLERLMLPASDRPIVVELAGGVLVPLSDDYTNMELIARLDLPVLVVSRHYLGSINHTLLTIEALRARGVAIMGVVFNGAELPDSERIIERLGQVHIIGRIPELAEVSPETIRSVVPQLKLYYLTSQARSIGPGS
;
A
#
# COMPACT_ATOMS: atom_id res chain seq x y z
N MET A 1 4.36 16.65 0.53
CA MET A 1 3.65 15.51 -0.09
C MET A 1 2.38 15.27 0.70
N ARG A 2 1.20 15.17 0.04
CA ARG A 2 -0.07 14.84 0.73
C ARG A 2 -0.06 13.42 1.29
N GLY A 3 0.61 12.50 0.59
CA GLY A 3 0.70 11.09 0.97
C GLY A 3 1.13 10.21 -0.19
N LEU A 4 1.02 8.91 -0.01
CA LEU A 4 1.25 7.89 -1.03
C LEU A 4 0.32 6.70 -0.82
N ILE A 5 0.14 5.90 -1.86
CA ILE A 5 -0.65 4.67 -1.83
C ILE A 5 0.30 3.47 -1.80
N ILE A 6 0.05 2.53 -0.90
CA ILE A 6 0.68 1.21 -0.87
C ILE A 6 -0.23 0.24 -1.61
N ALA A 7 0.23 -0.27 -2.75
CA ALA A 7 -0.46 -1.29 -3.54
C ALA A 7 0.37 -2.56 -3.59
N GLY A 8 -0.24 -3.72 -3.33
CA GLY A 8 0.43 -5.01 -3.47
C GLY A 8 0.29 -5.58 -4.89
N ILE A 9 1.20 -6.46 -5.28
CA ILE A 9 1.02 -7.31 -6.47
C ILE A 9 -0.04 -8.41 -6.23
N GLY A 10 -0.58 -8.48 -5.01
CA GLY A 10 -1.59 -9.44 -4.56
C GLY A 10 -1.87 -9.31 -3.07
N THR A 11 -2.51 -10.33 -2.50
CA THR A 11 -2.72 -10.48 -1.06
C THR A 11 -1.47 -11.10 -0.42
N ASP A 12 -1.27 -10.91 0.89
CA ASP A 12 -0.19 -11.50 1.70
C ASP A 12 1.25 -11.22 1.22
N VAL A 13 1.44 -10.14 0.47
CA VAL A 13 2.77 -9.67 0.04
C VAL A 13 3.46 -8.78 1.09
N GLY A 14 2.81 -8.53 2.25
CA GLY A 14 3.36 -7.76 3.36
C GLY A 14 3.10 -6.26 3.30
N LYS A 15 2.00 -5.83 2.66
CA LYS A 15 1.62 -4.40 2.59
C LYS A 15 1.61 -3.73 3.97
N THR A 16 1.01 -4.36 4.97
CA THR A 16 0.85 -3.81 6.33
C THR A 16 2.20 -3.56 7.01
N VAL A 17 3.17 -4.47 6.85
CA VAL A 17 4.55 -4.29 7.36
C VAL A 17 5.23 -3.13 6.62
N VAL A 18 5.16 -3.12 5.28
CA VAL A 18 5.74 -2.03 4.48
C VAL A 18 5.07 -0.69 4.82
N SER A 19 3.75 -0.66 5.01
CA SER A 19 3.01 0.54 5.43
C SER A 19 3.52 1.07 6.76
N ALA A 20 3.72 0.20 7.76
CA ALA A 20 4.27 0.59 9.06
C ALA A 20 5.70 1.18 8.93
N VAL A 21 6.58 0.53 8.13
CA VAL A 21 7.94 1.03 7.88
C VAL A 21 7.91 2.39 7.18
N VAL A 22 7.04 2.57 6.18
CA VAL A 22 6.91 3.85 5.46
C VAL A 22 6.31 4.93 6.36
N CYS A 23 5.34 4.60 7.21
CA CYS A 23 4.80 5.52 8.22
C CYS A 23 5.89 6.03 9.19
N GLU A 24 6.75 5.13 9.69
CA GLU A 24 7.87 5.53 10.53
C GLU A 24 8.89 6.38 9.76
N ALA A 25 9.25 5.97 8.55
CA ALA A 25 10.22 6.65 7.70
C ALA A 25 9.82 8.11 7.37
N LEU A 26 8.54 8.37 7.14
CA LEU A 26 8.01 9.66 6.74
C LEU A 26 7.33 10.43 7.87
N ASN A 27 7.26 9.89 9.07
CA ASN A 27 6.41 10.39 10.16
C ASN A 27 4.96 10.63 9.67
N ALA A 28 4.45 9.70 8.86
CA ALA A 28 3.16 9.79 8.19
C ALA A 28 2.04 9.16 9.02
N ASP A 29 0.81 9.60 8.79
CA ASP A 29 -0.38 8.92 9.28
C ASP A 29 -0.70 7.72 8.38
N TYR A 30 -1.50 6.80 8.89
CA TYR A 30 -1.94 5.61 8.17
C TYR A 30 -3.44 5.59 7.97
N TRP A 31 -3.88 5.16 6.82
CA TRP A 31 -5.29 4.92 6.53
C TRP A 31 -5.46 3.71 5.61
N LYS A 32 -6.32 2.78 6.02
CA LYS A 32 -6.80 1.67 5.19
C LYS A 32 -8.27 1.89 4.90
N PRO A 33 -8.63 2.37 3.70
CA PRO A 33 -10.02 2.70 3.36
C PRO A 33 -11.01 1.57 3.59
N LEU A 34 -10.59 0.34 3.26
CA LEU A 34 -11.40 -0.87 3.31
C LEU A 34 -10.65 -1.97 4.08
N ALA A 35 -11.21 -2.41 5.19
CA ALA A 35 -10.72 -3.54 5.97
C ALA A 35 -11.69 -4.71 5.86
N SER A 36 -11.18 -5.92 5.64
CA SER A 36 -11.95 -7.17 5.62
C SER A 36 -11.24 -8.25 6.42
N GLY A 37 -11.98 -9.29 6.87
CA GLY A 37 -11.41 -10.38 7.65
C GLY A 37 -11.38 -10.14 9.15
N LEU A 38 -12.16 -9.20 9.67
CA LEU A 38 -12.09 -8.75 11.06
C LEU A 38 -12.64 -9.78 12.06
N ASP A 39 -13.37 -10.82 11.63
CA ASP A 39 -13.79 -11.92 12.49
C ASP A 39 -12.65 -12.91 12.81
N ALA A 40 -11.64 -12.98 11.95
CA ALA A 40 -10.57 -13.98 12.03
C ALA A 40 -9.27 -13.45 12.62
N ALA A 41 -9.01 -12.14 12.51
CA ALA A 41 -7.76 -11.53 12.93
C ALA A 41 -7.93 -10.04 13.29
N LYS A 42 -6.91 -9.49 13.96
CA LYS A 42 -6.80 -8.04 14.15
C LYS A 42 -6.77 -7.35 12.81
N GLY A 43 -7.44 -6.20 12.71
CA GLY A 43 -7.37 -5.36 11.53
C GLY A 43 -5.95 -4.85 11.24
N ASP A 44 -5.68 -4.51 9.98
CA ASP A 44 -4.39 -3.91 9.60
C ASP A 44 -4.18 -2.55 10.29
N ASP A 45 -5.26 -1.79 10.51
CA ASP A 45 -5.25 -0.54 11.27
C ASP A 45 -4.78 -0.75 12.73
N GLU A 46 -5.30 -1.77 13.41
CA GLU A 46 -4.86 -2.13 14.76
C GLU A 46 -3.41 -2.62 14.77
N SER A 47 -3.04 -3.40 13.75
CA SER A 47 -1.67 -3.90 13.58
C SER A 47 -0.68 -2.76 13.38
N VAL A 48 -0.96 -1.84 12.47
CA VAL A 48 -0.09 -0.67 12.23
C VAL A 48 -0.06 0.24 13.46
N ALA A 49 -1.20 0.46 14.14
CA ALA A 49 -1.23 1.27 15.36
C ALA A 49 -0.34 0.71 16.48
N ALA A 50 -0.19 -0.62 16.55
CA ALA A 50 0.72 -1.26 17.50
C ALA A 50 2.19 -1.17 17.10
N LEU A 51 2.49 -1.00 15.81
CA LEU A 51 3.84 -1.04 15.23
C LEU A 51 4.53 0.32 15.12
N ILE A 52 3.77 1.40 14.95
CA ILE A 52 4.33 2.74 14.74
C ILE A 52 4.32 3.58 16.02
N LYS A 53 5.26 4.52 16.12
CA LYS A 53 5.32 5.46 17.25
C LYS A 53 4.05 6.32 17.28
N ASN A 54 3.40 6.42 18.44
CA ASN A 54 2.14 7.15 18.62
C ASN A 54 1.02 6.67 17.68
N GLY A 55 0.97 5.36 17.39
CA GLY A 55 0.06 4.82 16.36
C GLY A 55 -1.41 5.10 16.63
N LYS A 56 -1.85 5.18 17.90
CA LYS A 56 -3.24 5.53 18.25
C LYS A 56 -3.68 6.90 17.73
N ASP A 57 -2.74 7.84 17.59
CA ASP A 57 -3.00 9.21 17.15
C ASP A 57 -2.75 9.37 15.63
N ARG A 58 -2.15 8.36 15.00
CA ARG A 58 -1.67 8.41 13.61
C ARG A 58 -2.41 7.43 12.68
N VAL A 59 -3.24 6.55 13.23
CA VAL A 59 -4.01 5.59 12.44
C VAL A 59 -5.45 6.04 12.37
N HIS A 60 -5.92 6.32 11.16
CA HIS A 60 -7.28 6.73 10.91
C HIS A 60 -8.20 5.50 10.76
N PRO A 61 -9.46 5.60 11.22
CA PRO A 61 -10.41 4.49 11.10
C PRO A 61 -10.71 4.16 9.64
N SER A 62 -10.83 2.89 9.32
CA SER A 62 -11.28 2.45 7.99
C SER A 62 -12.70 2.93 7.70
N THR A 63 -12.96 3.37 6.47
CA THR A 63 -14.29 3.82 6.04
C THR A 63 -15.28 2.65 5.99
N TYR A 64 -14.82 1.50 5.54
CA TYR A 64 -15.61 0.26 5.52
C TYR A 64 -14.85 -0.85 6.26
N ARG A 65 -15.58 -1.59 7.08
CA ARG A 65 -15.03 -2.67 7.92
C ARG A 65 -15.92 -3.90 7.78
N PHE A 66 -15.39 -4.95 7.15
CA PHE A 66 -16.12 -6.18 6.88
C PHE A 66 -15.58 -7.36 7.69
N LYS A 67 -16.48 -8.21 8.14
CA LYS A 67 -16.17 -9.37 8.97
C LYS A 67 -15.42 -10.45 8.20
N ARG A 68 -15.89 -10.79 7.00
CA ARG A 68 -15.36 -11.89 6.20
C ARG A 68 -14.07 -11.52 5.48
N ALA A 69 -13.09 -12.44 5.47
CA ALA A 69 -11.83 -12.34 4.71
C ALA A 69 -12.08 -12.65 3.22
N LEU A 70 -12.79 -11.75 2.54
CA LEU A 70 -13.14 -11.84 1.13
C LEU A 70 -12.75 -10.54 0.42
N SER A 71 -12.82 -10.56 -0.93
CA SER A 71 -12.68 -9.31 -1.68
C SER A 71 -13.76 -8.30 -1.27
N PRO A 72 -13.44 -6.99 -1.26
CA PRO A 72 -14.31 -5.97 -0.66
C PRO A 72 -15.76 -6.00 -1.17
N HIS A 73 -15.98 -6.14 -2.48
CA HIS A 73 -17.32 -6.18 -3.07
C HIS A 73 -18.18 -7.35 -2.56
N ILE A 74 -17.57 -8.55 -2.41
CA ILE A 74 -18.29 -9.74 -1.89
C ILE A 74 -18.56 -9.55 -0.39
N ALA A 75 -17.57 -9.08 0.38
CA ALA A 75 -17.72 -8.86 1.81
C ALA A 75 -18.84 -7.84 2.10
N ALA A 76 -18.87 -6.74 1.34
CA ALA A 76 -19.91 -5.73 1.42
C ALA A 76 -21.31 -6.30 1.09
N ALA A 77 -21.44 -7.02 -0.03
CA ALA A 77 -22.71 -7.62 -0.44
C ALA A 77 -23.27 -8.61 0.60
N LEU A 78 -22.41 -9.41 1.25
CA LEU A 78 -22.80 -10.34 2.29
C LEU A 78 -23.30 -9.64 3.58
N GLU A 79 -22.85 -8.40 3.81
CA GLU A 79 -23.27 -7.59 4.96
C GLU A 79 -24.35 -6.57 4.60
N GLY A 80 -24.91 -6.64 3.38
CA GLY A 80 -25.96 -5.72 2.90
C GLY A 80 -25.48 -4.29 2.68
N GLU A 81 -24.17 -4.13 2.53
CA GLU A 81 -23.51 -2.83 2.28
C GLU A 81 -23.13 -2.68 0.80
N THR A 82 -23.06 -1.43 0.34
CA THR A 82 -22.50 -1.06 -0.95
C THR A 82 -21.34 -0.10 -0.73
N ILE A 83 -20.18 -0.43 -1.31
CA ILE A 83 -19.03 0.46 -1.25
C ILE A 83 -19.25 1.63 -2.21
N CYS A 84 -19.32 2.83 -1.67
CA CYS A 84 -19.49 4.07 -2.38
C CYS A 84 -18.14 4.78 -2.50
N LEU A 85 -17.67 4.99 -3.73
CA LEU A 85 -16.34 5.57 -3.98
C LEU A 85 -16.23 7.01 -3.44
N GLU A 86 -17.33 7.74 -3.41
CA GLU A 86 -17.42 9.12 -2.91
C GLU A 86 -17.14 9.23 -1.42
N ARG A 87 -17.39 8.16 -0.66
CA ARG A 87 -17.11 8.08 0.78
C ARG A 87 -15.63 7.79 1.08
N LEU A 88 -14.87 7.33 0.09
CA LEU A 88 -13.44 7.02 0.21
C LEU A 88 -12.61 8.29 -0.02
N MET A 89 -12.60 9.17 0.97
CA MET A 89 -11.85 10.42 0.96
C MET A 89 -10.71 10.37 1.97
N LEU A 90 -9.58 10.99 1.61
CA LEU A 90 -8.45 11.11 2.54
C LEU A 90 -8.90 11.77 3.85
N PRO A 91 -8.55 11.19 5.00
CA PRO A 91 -8.74 11.84 6.29
C PRO A 91 -8.04 13.20 6.34
N ALA A 92 -8.57 14.12 7.14
CA ALA A 92 -7.86 15.35 7.44
C ALA A 92 -6.63 15.06 8.31
N SER A 93 -5.47 15.54 7.89
CA SER A 93 -4.21 15.35 8.62
C SER A 93 -3.22 16.46 8.27
N ASP A 94 -2.42 16.87 9.26
CA ASP A 94 -1.25 17.75 9.10
C ASP A 94 0.00 16.99 8.66
N ARG A 95 -0.07 15.66 8.60
CA ARG A 95 1.01 14.76 8.16
C ARG A 95 0.70 14.16 6.80
N PRO A 96 1.72 13.68 6.06
CA PRO A 96 1.49 12.82 4.92
C PRO A 96 0.66 11.59 5.31
N ILE A 97 -0.16 11.05 4.42
CA ILE A 97 -0.96 9.86 4.69
C ILE A 97 -0.45 8.70 3.84
N VAL A 98 -0.15 7.58 4.48
CA VAL A 98 0.08 6.28 3.85
C VAL A 98 -1.27 5.58 3.72
N VAL A 99 -1.74 5.40 2.48
CA VAL A 99 -2.99 4.73 2.16
C VAL A 99 -2.71 3.29 1.77
N GLU A 100 -3.19 2.31 2.52
CA GLU A 100 -3.02 0.90 2.18
C GLU A 100 -4.26 0.35 1.46
N LEU A 101 -4.08 -0.18 0.26
CA LEU A 101 -5.15 -0.82 -0.51
C LEU A 101 -5.43 -2.25 -0.04
N ALA A 102 -6.66 -2.68 -0.18
CA ALA A 102 -7.06 -4.08 -0.02
C ALA A 102 -6.61 -4.88 -1.26
N GLY A 103 -5.64 -5.79 -1.09
CA GLY A 103 -5.15 -6.63 -2.20
C GLY A 103 -4.35 -5.87 -3.27
N GLY A 104 -4.59 -6.20 -4.55
CA GLY A 104 -3.92 -5.59 -5.71
C GLY A 104 -4.72 -4.47 -6.35
N VAL A 105 -4.14 -3.82 -7.37
CA VAL A 105 -4.69 -2.61 -8.02
C VAL A 105 -6.01 -2.83 -8.75
N LEU A 106 -6.30 -4.04 -9.20
CA LEU A 106 -7.55 -4.39 -9.90
C LEU A 106 -8.53 -5.19 -9.03
N VAL A 107 -8.35 -5.19 -7.70
CA VAL A 107 -9.33 -5.80 -6.78
C VAL A 107 -10.64 -5.03 -6.86
N PRO A 108 -11.78 -5.72 -7.09
CA PRO A 108 -13.09 -5.07 -7.17
C PRO A 108 -13.53 -4.50 -5.83
N LEU A 109 -14.01 -3.27 -5.84
CA LEU A 109 -14.66 -2.60 -4.71
C LEU A 109 -16.17 -2.68 -4.84
N SER A 110 -16.69 -2.73 -6.07
CA SER A 110 -18.09 -2.94 -6.44
C SER A 110 -18.13 -3.60 -7.83
N ASP A 111 -19.31 -3.70 -8.43
CA ASP A 111 -19.47 -4.16 -9.82
C ASP A 111 -18.90 -3.14 -10.84
N ASP A 112 -18.78 -1.86 -10.45
CA ASP A 112 -18.38 -0.77 -11.34
C ASP A 112 -16.94 -0.28 -11.08
N TYR A 113 -16.36 -0.55 -9.90
CA TYR A 113 -15.10 0.02 -9.47
C TYR A 113 -14.11 -1.02 -8.98
N THR A 114 -12.85 -0.77 -9.28
CA THR A 114 -11.70 -1.47 -8.68
C THR A 114 -10.89 -0.51 -7.80
N ASN A 115 -9.83 -0.99 -7.17
CA ASN A 115 -8.86 -0.12 -6.51
C ASN A 115 -8.26 0.92 -7.47
N MET A 116 -8.28 0.70 -8.78
CA MET A 116 -7.74 1.65 -9.77
C MET A 116 -8.54 2.95 -9.79
N GLU A 117 -9.86 2.89 -9.70
CA GLU A 117 -10.73 4.07 -9.61
C GLU A 117 -10.49 4.82 -8.29
N LEU A 118 -10.23 4.10 -7.19
CA LEU A 118 -9.85 4.72 -5.92
C LEU A 118 -8.48 5.40 -6.02
N ILE A 119 -7.49 4.77 -6.65
CA ILE A 119 -6.16 5.37 -6.90
C ILE A 119 -6.31 6.67 -7.68
N ALA A 120 -7.06 6.64 -8.79
CA ALA A 120 -7.29 7.82 -9.63
C ALA A 120 -7.99 8.95 -8.84
N ARG A 121 -8.97 8.61 -8.00
CA ARG A 121 -9.69 9.58 -7.17
C ARG A 121 -8.82 10.23 -6.09
N LEU A 122 -7.95 9.46 -5.44
CA LEU A 122 -7.08 9.98 -4.37
C LEU A 122 -5.95 10.84 -4.93
N ASP A 123 -5.58 10.63 -6.19
CA ASP A 123 -4.51 11.37 -6.91
C ASP A 123 -3.21 11.43 -6.09
N LEU A 124 -2.77 10.25 -5.65
CA LEU A 124 -1.53 10.05 -4.92
C LEU A 124 -0.62 9.07 -5.66
N PRO A 125 0.70 9.25 -5.57
CA PRO A 125 1.64 8.32 -6.17
C PRO A 125 1.58 6.95 -5.49
N VAL A 126 1.86 5.89 -6.25
CA VAL A 126 1.78 4.51 -5.79
C VAL A 126 3.18 3.94 -5.55
N LEU A 127 3.37 3.35 -4.37
CA LEU A 127 4.49 2.47 -4.03
C LEU A 127 4.01 1.03 -4.14
N VAL A 128 4.62 0.24 -5.03
CA VAL A 128 4.25 -1.15 -5.26
C VAL A 128 5.00 -2.05 -4.28
N VAL A 129 4.28 -2.91 -3.58
CA VAL A 129 4.85 -3.94 -2.70
C VAL A 129 4.84 -5.27 -3.42
N SER A 130 6.02 -5.85 -3.57
CA SER A 130 6.25 -7.17 -4.17
C SER A 130 6.87 -8.13 -3.16
N ARG A 131 6.53 -9.41 -3.25
CA ARG A 131 7.15 -10.51 -2.53
C ARG A 131 7.54 -11.58 -3.54
N HIS A 132 8.68 -12.27 -3.32
CA HIS A 132 9.11 -13.31 -4.23
C HIS A 132 8.36 -14.62 -4.01
N TYR A 133 7.79 -15.13 -5.10
CA TYR A 133 7.22 -16.46 -5.26
C TYR A 133 7.19 -16.79 -6.77
N LEU A 134 6.94 -18.05 -7.13
CA LEU A 134 6.87 -18.44 -8.54
C LEU A 134 5.72 -17.69 -9.25
N GLY A 135 6.07 -16.82 -10.21
CA GLY A 135 5.14 -15.92 -10.91
C GLY A 135 5.17 -14.46 -10.44
N SER A 136 5.89 -14.12 -9.36
CA SER A 136 5.93 -12.75 -8.82
C SER A 136 6.50 -11.72 -9.79
N ILE A 137 7.45 -12.09 -10.67
CA ILE A 137 7.97 -11.20 -11.72
C ILE A 137 6.81 -10.77 -12.62
N ASN A 138 6.04 -11.74 -13.13
CA ASN A 138 4.88 -11.47 -13.99
C ASN A 138 3.85 -10.58 -13.28
N HIS A 139 3.48 -10.92 -12.02
CA HIS A 139 2.49 -10.13 -11.27
C HIS A 139 2.98 -8.72 -10.96
N THR A 140 4.28 -8.53 -10.71
CA THR A 140 4.84 -7.19 -10.50
C THR A 140 4.80 -6.36 -11.77
N LEU A 141 5.20 -6.93 -12.89
CA LEU A 141 5.18 -6.25 -14.19
C LEU A 141 3.75 -5.92 -14.63
N LEU A 142 2.80 -6.85 -14.48
CA LEU A 142 1.38 -6.59 -14.78
C LEU A 142 0.81 -5.46 -13.90
N THR A 143 1.19 -5.40 -12.62
CA THR A 143 0.77 -4.32 -11.72
C THR A 143 1.32 -2.96 -12.18
N ILE A 144 2.59 -2.91 -12.56
CA ILE A 144 3.24 -1.71 -13.10
C ILE A 144 2.58 -1.26 -14.39
N GLU A 145 2.33 -2.18 -15.33
CA GLU A 145 1.68 -1.88 -16.61
C GLU A 145 0.25 -1.37 -16.41
N ALA A 146 -0.53 -1.98 -15.51
CA ALA A 146 -1.88 -1.53 -15.20
C ALA A 146 -1.90 -0.09 -14.65
N LEU A 147 -0.96 0.26 -13.76
CA LEU A 147 -0.83 1.61 -13.22
C LEU A 147 -0.43 2.61 -14.32
N ARG A 148 0.54 2.26 -15.17
CA ARG A 148 0.97 3.11 -16.29
C ARG A 148 -0.13 3.37 -17.29
N ALA A 149 -0.89 2.34 -17.66
CA ALA A 149 -2.00 2.46 -18.60
C ALA A 149 -3.07 3.46 -18.16
N ARG A 150 -3.12 3.75 -16.85
CA ARG A 150 -4.02 4.76 -16.25
C ARG A 150 -3.32 6.07 -15.91
N GLY A 151 -2.07 6.27 -16.31
CA GLY A 151 -1.31 7.49 -16.04
C GLY A 151 -0.95 7.70 -14.56
N VAL A 152 -0.98 6.64 -13.76
CA VAL A 152 -0.69 6.72 -12.31
C VAL A 152 0.81 6.89 -12.10
N ALA A 153 1.19 7.85 -11.25
CA ALA A 153 2.58 8.04 -10.85
C ALA A 153 3.05 6.88 -9.97
N ILE A 154 4.09 6.17 -10.40
CA ILE A 154 4.69 5.04 -9.68
C ILE A 154 5.97 5.53 -9.00
N MET A 155 6.03 5.48 -7.67
CA MET A 155 7.24 5.85 -6.91
C MET A 155 8.36 4.82 -7.10
N GLY A 156 8.00 3.55 -7.22
CA GLY A 156 8.89 2.41 -7.36
C GLY A 156 8.34 1.16 -6.72
N VAL A 157 9.23 0.19 -6.48
CA VAL A 157 8.91 -1.10 -5.87
C VAL A 157 9.67 -1.27 -4.55
N VAL A 158 8.98 -1.75 -3.52
CA VAL A 158 9.59 -2.29 -2.30
C VAL A 158 9.39 -3.80 -2.31
N PHE A 159 10.48 -4.53 -2.13
CA PHE A 159 10.43 -5.98 -1.94
C PHE A 159 10.28 -6.30 -0.44
N ASN A 160 9.43 -7.27 -0.13
CA ASN A 160 9.23 -7.76 1.23
C ASN A 160 9.56 -9.26 1.29
N GLY A 161 10.49 -9.65 2.17
CA GLY A 161 10.93 -11.02 2.36
C GLY A 161 12.34 -11.28 1.84
N ALA A 162 12.61 -12.54 1.49
CA ALA A 162 13.93 -13.02 1.05
C ALA A 162 14.44 -12.30 -0.19
N GLU A 163 15.75 -12.18 -0.28
CA GLU A 163 16.45 -11.56 -1.41
C GLU A 163 16.48 -12.49 -2.63
N LEU A 164 16.16 -11.91 -3.81
CA LEU A 164 16.29 -12.62 -5.08
C LEU A 164 16.81 -11.64 -6.17
N PRO A 165 18.12 -11.34 -6.16
CA PRO A 165 18.71 -10.23 -6.94
C PRO A 165 18.41 -10.29 -8.43
N ASP A 166 18.43 -11.48 -9.04
CA ASP A 166 18.15 -11.63 -10.47
C ASP A 166 16.69 -11.29 -10.82
N SER A 167 15.74 -11.69 -9.96
CA SER A 167 14.32 -11.34 -10.14
C SER A 167 14.08 -9.86 -9.96
N GLU A 168 14.73 -9.24 -9.00
CA GLU A 168 14.62 -7.80 -8.75
C GLU A 168 15.22 -6.98 -9.88
N ARG A 169 16.43 -7.35 -10.33
CA ARG A 169 17.10 -6.71 -11.46
C ARG A 169 16.24 -6.76 -12.72
N ILE A 170 15.59 -7.89 -13.01
CA ILE A 170 14.75 -8.02 -14.20
C ILE A 170 13.46 -7.20 -14.07
N ILE A 171 12.86 -7.13 -12.86
CA ILE A 171 11.70 -6.29 -12.58
C ILE A 171 12.06 -4.80 -12.75
N GLU A 172 13.19 -4.36 -12.19
CA GLU A 172 13.66 -2.97 -12.34
C GLU A 172 13.85 -2.60 -13.80
N ARG A 173 14.54 -3.47 -14.56
CA ARG A 173 14.85 -3.25 -15.97
C ARG A 173 13.62 -3.25 -16.86
N LEU A 174 12.81 -4.31 -16.82
CA LEU A 174 11.62 -4.44 -17.68
C LEU A 174 10.50 -3.54 -17.21
N GLY A 175 10.33 -3.42 -15.89
CA GLY A 175 9.35 -2.53 -15.28
C GLY A 175 9.73 -1.05 -15.40
N GLN A 176 10.98 -0.69 -15.74
CA GLN A 176 11.47 0.70 -15.79
C GLN A 176 11.04 1.48 -14.54
N VAL A 177 11.24 0.88 -13.37
CA VAL A 177 10.89 1.44 -12.06
C VAL A 177 12.09 1.37 -11.13
N HIS A 178 12.13 2.24 -10.13
CA HIS A 178 13.18 2.18 -9.12
C HIS A 178 12.84 1.15 -8.04
N ILE A 179 13.86 0.43 -7.59
CA ILE A 179 13.77 -0.35 -6.35
C ILE A 179 14.03 0.61 -5.18
N ILE A 180 12.98 0.87 -4.40
CA ILE A 180 12.99 1.79 -3.25
C ILE A 180 13.68 1.15 -2.05
N GLY A 181 13.62 -0.16 -1.94
CA GLY A 181 14.28 -0.90 -0.87
C GLY A 181 13.73 -2.29 -0.69
N ARG A 182 14.19 -2.92 0.39
CA ARG A 182 13.76 -4.25 0.79
C ARG A 182 13.48 -4.25 2.29
N ILE A 183 12.37 -4.86 2.67
CA ILE A 183 12.11 -5.26 4.05
C ILE A 183 12.47 -6.75 4.13
N PRO A 184 13.52 -7.14 4.85
CA PRO A 184 13.89 -8.54 4.98
C PRO A 184 12.81 -9.35 5.71
N GLU A 185 12.93 -10.66 5.68
CA GLU A 185 12.07 -11.50 6.51
C GLU A 185 12.38 -11.22 7.99
N LEU A 186 11.38 -10.75 8.72
CA LEU A 186 11.52 -10.39 10.13
C LEU A 186 11.17 -11.60 10.99
N ALA A 187 12.07 -11.98 11.88
CA ALA A 187 11.81 -13.09 12.84
C ALA A 187 10.65 -12.76 13.77
N GLU A 188 10.47 -11.47 14.07
CA GLU A 188 9.35 -10.92 14.83
C GLU A 188 8.97 -9.56 14.24
N VAL A 189 7.67 -9.30 14.13
CA VAL A 189 7.16 -7.99 13.70
C VAL A 189 6.81 -7.20 14.97
N SER A 190 7.70 -6.28 15.35
CA SER A 190 7.58 -5.43 16.54
C SER A 190 7.91 -3.97 16.19
N PRO A 191 7.57 -3.00 17.05
CA PRO A 191 7.95 -1.60 16.83
C PRO A 191 9.46 -1.41 16.65
N GLU A 192 10.28 -2.21 17.33
CA GLU A 192 11.75 -2.18 17.27
C GLU A 192 12.24 -2.64 15.90
N THR A 193 11.74 -3.80 15.42
CA THR A 193 12.12 -4.36 14.12
C THR A 193 11.63 -3.48 12.97
N ILE A 194 10.43 -2.89 13.04
CA ILE A 194 9.95 -1.91 12.06
C ILE A 194 10.90 -0.71 11.97
N ARG A 195 11.30 -0.11 13.09
CA ARG A 195 12.24 1.01 13.08
C ARG A 195 13.62 0.63 12.56
N SER A 196 14.10 -0.57 12.88
CA SER A 196 15.43 -1.03 12.47
C SER A 196 15.58 -1.19 10.96
N VAL A 197 14.48 -1.44 10.23
CA VAL A 197 14.50 -1.62 8.77
C VAL A 197 14.19 -0.34 7.98
N VAL A 198 13.84 0.76 8.64
CA VAL A 198 13.66 2.07 7.96
C VAL A 198 14.88 2.46 7.10
N PRO A 199 16.15 2.28 7.54
CA PRO A 199 17.31 2.59 6.72
C PRO A 199 17.45 1.75 5.43
N GLN A 200 16.71 0.66 5.31
CA GLN A 200 16.68 -0.15 4.09
C GLN A 200 15.92 0.53 2.93
N LEU A 201 15.15 1.60 3.23
CA LEU A 201 14.42 2.36 2.23
C LEU A 201 15.27 3.54 1.74
N LYS A 202 15.33 3.71 0.42
CA LYS A 202 15.95 4.86 -0.24
C LYS A 202 14.99 6.08 -0.13
N LEU A 203 14.96 6.73 1.02
CA LEU A 203 14.00 7.79 1.38
C LEU A 203 13.99 8.96 0.39
N TYR A 204 15.11 9.20 -0.31
CA TYR A 204 15.19 10.22 -1.36
C TYR A 204 14.07 10.05 -2.39
N TYR A 205 13.82 8.84 -2.86
CA TYR A 205 12.76 8.58 -3.84
C TYR A 205 11.35 8.79 -3.28
N LEU A 206 11.16 8.55 -1.98
CA LEU A 206 9.87 8.78 -1.31
C LEU A 206 9.58 10.29 -1.12
N THR A 207 10.62 11.13 -1.10
CA THR A 207 10.48 12.56 -0.82
C THR A 207 10.68 13.47 -2.02
N SER A 208 11.46 13.06 -3.03
CA SER A 208 11.84 13.89 -4.18
C SER A 208 10.72 14.04 -5.22
N GLN A 209 9.90 13.03 -5.43
CA GLN A 209 8.76 13.12 -6.35
C GLN A 209 7.65 14.06 -5.84
N ALA A 210 7.69 14.44 -4.56
CA ALA A 210 6.81 15.47 -4.02
C ALA A 210 7.05 16.87 -4.62
N ARG A 211 8.17 17.09 -5.32
CA ARG A 211 8.54 18.40 -5.88
C ARG A 211 8.25 18.53 -7.39
N SER A 212 7.97 17.45 -8.09
CA SER A 212 7.78 17.44 -9.56
C SER A 212 6.33 17.53 -10.03
N ILE A 213 5.36 17.54 -9.11
CA ILE A 213 3.94 17.80 -9.41
C ILE A 213 3.64 19.27 -9.04
N GLY A 214 4.32 20.20 -9.70
CA GLY A 214 3.90 21.60 -9.77
C GLY A 214 2.80 21.73 -10.82
N PRO A 215 1.86 22.71 -10.70
CA PRO A 215 0.78 22.88 -11.64
C PRO A 215 1.35 23.14 -13.02
N GLY A 216 0.83 22.40 -14.01
CA GLY A 216 1.30 22.39 -15.38
C GLY A 216 1.41 23.78 -16.02
N SER A 217 2.48 23.94 -16.78
CA SER A 217 2.55 24.90 -17.88
C SER A 217 1.94 24.27 -19.14
#